data_02db105fa9ee6b4182c19d7f6f386e5c
#
_entry.id   02db105fa9ee6b4182c19d7f6f386e5c
#
_cell.length_a   1.000
_cell.length_b   1.000
_cell.length_c   1.000
_cell.angle_alpha   90.00
_cell.angle_beta   90.00
_cell.angle_gamma   90.00
#
_symmetry.space_group_name_H-M   'P 1'
#
loop_
_entity.id
_entity.type
_entity.pdbx_description
1 polymer ?
#
loop_
_entity_poly.entity_id
_entity_poly.type
_entity_poly.pdbx_seq_one_letter_code
_entity_poly.pdbx_strand_id
1 'polypeptide(L)'
;MIDSHAHLDDPKFDLDRDSLINNLEKHGIEYVFNIGADIVSSRNSVALADKYENIYAVVGIHPHDASSYDDEIEKELIELAKNKKVVAIGEIGLDYYYDNSPRDIQREVFEKQIELASKLNLPIVIHSRDAHKDTFDILKEAHEKYPDMKVLIHCYSSSVEMMREYMKLGFYIALGGAVTFKNSVTPKEVAKEVPLDRLLLETDSPYMAPVPLRGKRNEPMFVKYVAEEIASLRGINVEEVIDKTSKNTKEFYGI
;
A
#
# COMPACT_ATOMS: atom_id res chain seq x y z
N MET A 1 8.59 4.30 -13.52
CA MET A 1 7.50 4.42 -12.50
C MET A 1 7.60 3.26 -11.53
N ILE A 2 7.01 3.41 -10.35
CA ILE A 2 6.91 2.34 -9.35
C ILE A 2 5.43 2.20 -8.97
N ASP A 3 4.97 0.94 -8.86
CA ASP A 3 3.66 0.62 -8.28
C ASP A 3 3.88 0.20 -6.82
N SER A 4 3.50 1.05 -5.87
CA SER A 4 3.79 0.84 -4.46
C SER A 4 2.86 -0.16 -3.76
N HIS A 5 1.81 -0.66 -4.43
CA HIS A 5 0.86 -1.60 -3.86
C HIS A 5 0.09 -2.37 -4.94
N ALA A 6 0.33 -3.67 -5.02
CA ALA A 6 -0.35 -4.59 -5.91
C ALA A 6 -0.46 -5.99 -5.30
N HIS A 7 -1.41 -6.79 -5.76
CA HIS A 7 -1.63 -8.19 -5.37
C HIS A 7 -1.44 -9.10 -6.58
N LEU A 8 -0.18 -9.22 -7.05
CA LEU A 8 0.15 -10.05 -8.21
C LEU A 8 0.00 -11.55 -7.97
N ASP A 9 -0.11 -11.97 -6.71
CA ASP A 9 -0.41 -13.34 -6.31
C ASP A 9 -1.91 -13.70 -6.43
N ASP A 10 -2.81 -12.71 -6.62
CA ASP A 10 -4.24 -12.94 -6.82
C ASP A 10 -4.49 -13.91 -8.00
N PRO A 11 -5.42 -14.90 -7.84
CA PRO A 11 -5.76 -15.86 -8.89
C PRO A 11 -6.18 -15.26 -10.24
N LYS A 12 -6.63 -14.01 -10.26
CA LYS A 12 -6.94 -13.29 -11.51
C LYS A 12 -5.72 -13.15 -12.43
N PHE A 13 -4.51 -13.31 -11.91
CA PHE A 13 -3.27 -13.27 -12.68
C PHE A 13 -2.71 -14.64 -13.04
N ASP A 14 -3.28 -15.75 -12.57
CA ASP A 14 -2.70 -17.10 -12.73
C ASP A 14 -2.35 -17.46 -14.17
N LEU A 15 -3.18 -17.03 -15.13
CA LEU A 15 -2.99 -17.38 -16.53
C LEU A 15 -1.85 -16.62 -17.22
N ASP A 16 -1.47 -15.45 -16.72
CA ASP A 16 -0.53 -14.57 -17.41
C ASP A 16 0.46 -13.82 -16.49
N ARG A 17 0.48 -14.14 -15.19
CA ARG A 17 1.34 -13.50 -14.16
C ARG A 17 2.79 -13.38 -14.61
N ASP A 18 3.40 -14.48 -15.04
CA ASP A 18 4.80 -14.50 -15.45
C ASP A 18 5.03 -13.59 -16.68
N SER A 19 4.12 -13.65 -17.65
CA SER A 19 4.19 -12.79 -18.84
C SER A 19 4.01 -11.31 -18.48
N LEU A 20 3.08 -10.99 -17.58
CA LEU A 20 2.83 -9.64 -17.12
C LEU A 20 4.08 -9.08 -16.42
N ILE A 21 4.64 -9.81 -15.44
CA ILE A 21 5.82 -9.36 -14.68
C ILE A 21 7.04 -9.17 -15.59
N ASN A 22 7.30 -10.09 -16.51
CA ASN A 22 8.42 -9.99 -17.45
C ASN A 22 8.28 -8.83 -18.47
N ASN A 23 7.10 -8.25 -18.60
CA ASN A 23 6.86 -7.10 -19.47
C ASN A 23 6.77 -5.76 -18.75
N LEU A 24 6.86 -5.70 -17.42
CA LEU A 24 6.74 -4.47 -16.63
C LEU A 24 7.74 -3.39 -17.07
N GLU A 25 9.01 -3.75 -17.27
CA GLU A 25 10.06 -2.82 -17.70
C GLU A 25 9.74 -2.18 -19.06
N LYS A 26 9.20 -2.95 -20.02
CA LYS A 26 8.79 -2.43 -21.34
C LYS A 26 7.69 -1.38 -21.25
N HIS A 27 6.93 -1.39 -20.15
CA HIS A 27 5.88 -0.41 -19.84
C HIS A 27 6.38 0.70 -18.90
N GLY A 28 7.69 0.76 -18.63
CA GLY A 28 8.29 1.78 -17.79
C GLY A 28 8.06 1.58 -16.29
N ILE A 29 7.69 0.37 -15.85
CA ILE A 29 7.56 0.01 -14.44
C ILE A 29 8.90 -0.56 -13.97
N GLU A 30 9.52 0.14 -13.02
CA GLU A 30 10.81 -0.24 -12.43
C GLU A 30 10.65 -1.31 -11.35
N TYR A 31 9.72 -1.06 -10.42
CA TYR A 31 9.42 -1.97 -9.30
C TYR A 31 7.92 -2.06 -9.05
N VAL A 32 7.51 -3.20 -8.52
CA VAL A 32 6.17 -3.44 -7.95
C VAL A 32 6.33 -4.03 -6.55
N PHE A 33 5.55 -3.54 -5.61
CA PHE A 33 5.46 -4.07 -4.25
C PHE A 33 4.24 -4.97 -4.15
N ASN A 34 4.49 -6.29 -4.00
CA ASN A 34 3.43 -7.27 -3.84
C ASN A 34 3.07 -7.40 -2.37
N ILE A 35 1.79 -7.26 -2.06
CA ILE A 35 1.29 -7.09 -0.71
C ILE A 35 0.56 -8.36 -0.25
N GLY A 36 1.02 -8.93 0.86
CA GLY A 36 0.31 -9.99 1.56
C GLY A 36 -0.89 -9.44 2.35
N ALA A 37 -1.98 -10.20 2.35
CA ALA A 37 -3.19 -9.91 3.12
C ALA A 37 -3.47 -10.97 4.21
N ASP A 38 -2.89 -12.14 4.05
CA ASP A 38 -2.89 -13.25 5.00
C ASP A 38 -1.54 -13.98 4.96
N ILE A 39 -1.38 -15.04 5.75
CA ILE A 39 -0.11 -15.77 5.79
C ILE A 39 0.20 -16.50 4.48
N VAL A 40 -0.82 -16.92 3.73
CA VAL A 40 -0.64 -17.61 2.45
C VAL A 40 -0.19 -16.62 1.37
N SER A 41 -0.87 -15.50 1.24
CA SER A 41 -0.50 -14.43 0.30
C SER A 41 0.82 -13.77 0.68
N SER A 42 1.16 -13.68 1.98
CA SER A 42 2.49 -13.25 2.44
C SER A 42 3.61 -14.18 1.97
N ARG A 43 3.43 -15.51 2.06
CA ARG A 43 4.37 -16.49 1.47
C ARG A 43 4.48 -16.33 -0.04
N ASN A 44 3.36 -16.17 -0.72
CA ASN A 44 3.32 -15.98 -2.17
C ASN A 44 4.04 -14.70 -2.58
N SER A 45 3.87 -13.61 -1.82
CA SER A 45 4.56 -12.34 -2.05
C SER A 45 6.08 -12.51 -1.97
N VAL A 46 6.57 -13.22 -0.96
CA VAL A 46 8.01 -13.54 -0.83
C VAL A 46 8.48 -14.41 -1.99
N ALA A 47 7.71 -15.43 -2.38
CA ALA A 47 8.07 -16.30 -3.49
C ALA A 47 8.14 -15.54 -4.84
N LEU A 48 7.26 -14.57 -5.06
CA LEU A 48 7.31 -13.70 -6.24
C LEU A 48 8.54 -12.78 -6.17
N ALA A 49 8.84 -12.20 -5.02
CA ALA A 49 10.02 -11.35 -4.83
C ALA A 49 11.32 -12.11 -5.04
N ASP A 50 11.42 -13.37 -4.60
CA ASP A 50 12.58 -14.22 -4.85
C ASP A 50 12.74 -14.59 -6.34
N LYS A 51 11.62 -14.73 -7.05
CA LYS A 51 11.63 -15.11 -8.47
C LYS A 51 11.97 -13.96 -9.41
N TYR A 52 11.58 -12.73 -9.07
CA TYR A 52 11.70 -11.57 -9.94
C TYR A 52 12.48 -10.43 -9.29
N GLU A 53 13.49 -9.89 -9.97
CA GLU A 53 14.35 -8.81 -9.44
C GLU A 53 13.58 -7.53 -9.16
N ASN A 54 12.56 -7.22 -9.96
CA ASN A 54 11.75 -6.02 -9.90
C ASN A 54 10.52 -6.14 -8.98
N ILE A 55 10.38 -7.24 -8.23
CA ILE A 55 9.32 -7.41 -7.23
C ILE A 55 9.92 -7.36 -5.83
N TYR A 56 9.25 -6.62 -4.94
CA TYR A 56 9.47 -6.64 -3.50
C TYR A 56 8.22 -7.15 -2.80
N ALA A 57 8.38 -7.67 -1.58
CA ALA A 57 7.28 -8.22 -0.79
C ALA A 57 6.98 -7.35 0.43
N VAL A 58 5.70 -7.25 0.75
CA VAL A 58 5.18 -6.75 2.02
C VAL A 58 4.38 -7.88 2.64
N VAL A 59 4.57 -8.15 3.93
CA VAL A 59 3.98 -9.30 4.61
C VAL A 59 3.20 -8.86 5.86
N GLY A 60 2.03 -9.43 6.06
CA GLY A 60 1.17 -9.06 7.18
C GLY A 60 -0.19 -9.76 7.14
N ILE A 61 -1.03 -9.42 8.10
CA ILE A 61 -2.40 -9.92 8.21
C ILE A 61 -3.37 -8.75 8.15
N HIS A 62 -4.16 -8.73 7.08
CA HIS A 62 -5.18 -7.74 6.80
C HIS A 62 -6.31 -7.79 7.87
N PRO A 63 -6.99 -6.69 8.18
CA PRO A 63 -8.09 -6.68 9.15
C PRO A 63 -9.21 -7.69 8.88
N HIS A 64 -9.42 -8.11 7.64
CA HIS A 64 -10.38 -9.17 7.32
C HIS A 64 -10.03 -10.50 8.00
N ASP A 65 -8.75 -10.80 8.11
CA ASP A 65 -8.22 -12.07 8.62
C ASP A 65 -7.61 -11.94 10.02
N ALA A 66 -7.85 -10.80 10.71
CA ALA A 66 -7.32 -10.54 12.05
C ALA A 66 -7.64 -11.64 13.05
N SER A 67 -8.81 -12.29 12.96
CA SER A 67 -9.19 -13.42 13.82
C SER A 67 -8.30 -14.66 13.66
N SER A 68 -7.49 -14.75 12.61
CA SER A 68 -6.54 -15.85 12.42
C SER A 68 -5.19 -15.60 13.07
N TYR A 69 -4.91 -14.36 13.50
CA TYR A 69 -3.61 -13.98 14.02
C TYR A 69 -3.32 -14.64 15.38
N ASP A 70 -2.25 -15.41 15.45
CA ASP A 70 -1.77 -16.08 16.65
C ASP A 70 -0.23 -16.07 16.72
N ASP A 71 0.32 -16.66 17.78
CA ASP A 71 1.76 -16.72 18.00
C ASP A 71 2.53 -17.47 16.89
N GLU A 72 1.91 -18.43 16.22
CA GLU A 72 2.54 -19.19 15.13
C GLU A 72 2.60 -18.35 13.86
N ILE A 73 1.53 -17.62 13.54
CA ILE A 73 1.51 -16.67 12.43
C ILE A 73 2.52 -15.53 12.67
N GLU A 74 2.60 -14.98 13.89
CA GLU A 74 3.60 -13.95 14.22
C GLU A 74 5.03 -14.46 14.01
N LYS A 75 5.36 -15.67 14.50
CA LYS A 75 6.67 -16.30 14.28
C LYS A 75 6.97 -16.47 12.80
N GLU A 76 5.97 -16.85 12.01
CA GLU A 76 6.16 -17.03 10.59
C GLU A 76 6.37 -15.70 9.86
N LEU A 77 5.65 -14.64 10.20
CA LEU A 77 5.90 -13.29 9.67
C LEU A 77 7.33 -12.83 10.00
N ILE A 78 7.84 -13.12 11.20
CA ILE A 78 9.23 -12.85 11.58
C ILE A 78 10.21 -13.61 10.68
N GLU A 79 9.92 -14.89 10.38
CA GLU A 79 10.76 -15.70 9.48
C GLU A 79 10.74 -15.14 8.05
N LEU A 80 9.58 -14.83 7.51
CA LEU A 80 9.44 -14.22 6.19
C LEU A 80 10.18 -12.87 6.10
N ALA A 81 10.12 -12.06 7.16
CA ALA A 81 10.78 -10.76 7.22
C ALA A 81 12.33 -10.83 7.24
N LYS A 82 12.94 -12.01 7.40
CA LYS A 82 14.40 -12.19 7.24
C LYS A 82 14.83 -12.14 5.77
N ASN A 83 13.89 -12.31 4.84
CA ASN A 83 14.17 -12.17 3.42
C ASN A 83 14.44 -10.69 3.09
N LYS A 84 15.57 -10.41 2.43
CA LYS A 84 15.97 -9.04 2.07
C LYS A 84 15.01 -8.32 1.11
N LYS A 85 14.14 -9.07 0.44
CA LYS A 85 13.11 -8.54 -0.43
C LYS A 85 11.81 -8.21 0.30
N VAL A 86 11.69 -8.58 1.58
CA VAL A 86 10.59 -8.14 2.46
C VAL A 86 10.96 -6.78 3.03
N VAL A 87 10.19 -5.76 2.67
CA VAL A 87 10.54 -4.36 2.89
C VAL A 87 9.56 -3.60 3.78
N ALA A 88 8.45 -4.23 4.19
CA ALA A 88 7.47 -3.65 5.12
C ALA A 88 6.62 -4.72 5.78
N ILE A 89 5.98 -4.36 6.89
CA ILE A 89 4.84 -5.10 7.46
C ILE A 89 3.54 -4.46 6.95
N GLY A 90 2.69 -5.26 6.35
CA GLY A 90 1.42 -4.86 5.73
C GLY A 90 0.86 -5.99 4.84
N GLU A 91 -0.38 -5.89 4.43
CA GLU A 91 -1.33 -4.84 4.69
C GLU A 91 -1.97 -5.05 6.08
N ILE A 92 -1.90 -4.06 6.95
CA ILE A 92 -2.43 -4.11 8.31
C ILE A 92 -3.35 -2.91 8.56
N GLY A 93 -4.23 -2.98 9.55
CA GLY A 93 -5.09 -1.84 9.87
C GLY A 93 -6.51 -2.23 10.25
N LEU A 94 -7.50 -1.43 9.80
CA LEU A 94 -8.90 -1.56 10.20
C LEU A 94 -9.84 -1.48 8.99
N ASP A 95 -10.84 -2.38 8.95
CA ASP A 95 -11.94 -2.37 7.98
C ASP A 95 -13.28 -2.54 8.70
N TYR A 96 -13.98 -1.43 8.90
CA TYR A 96 -15.30 -1.42 9.53
C TYR A 96 -16.46 -1.45 8.52
N TYR A 97 -16.13 -1.52 7.23
CA TYR A 97 -17.12 -1.69 6.18
C TYR A 97 -17.55 -3.15 6.04
N TYR A 98 -16.56 -4.06 5.95
CA TYR A 98 -16.83 -5.49 5.82
C TYR A 98 -16.99 -6.19 7.17
N ASP A 99 -16.30 -5.73 8.21
CA ASP A 99 -16.35 -6.32 9.56
C ASP A 99 -16.16 -7.85 9.58
N ASN A 100 -15.29 -8.38 8.71
CA ASN A 100 -15.06 -9.83 8.61
C ASN A 100 -14.46 -10.43 9.89
N SER A 101 -13.61 -9.68 10.58
CA SER A 101 -13.18 -9.97 11.95
C SER A 101 -13.78 -8.96 12.92
N PRO A 102 -14.05 -9.33 14.19
CA PRO A 102 -14.54 -8.39 15.20
C PRO A 102 -13.62 -7.16 15.35
N ARG A 103 -14.20 -5.98 15.53
CA ARG A 103 -13.43 -4.71 15.55
C ARG A 103 -12.42 -4.61 16.68
N ASP A 104 -12.71 -5.20 17.84
CA ASP A 104 -11.78 -5.30 18.96
C ASP A 104 -10.56 -6.16 18.61
N ILE A 105 -10.77 -7.29 17.92
CA ILE A 105 -9.71 -8.15 17.42
C ILE A 105 -8.91 -7.41 16.33
N GLN A 106 -9.58 -6.72 15.39
CA GLN A 106 -8.86 -5.93 14.38
C GLN A 106 -7.91 -4.92 15.03
N ARG A 107 -8.35 -4.18 16.06
CA ARG A 107 -7.53 -3.21 16.78
C ARG A 107 -6.35 -3.88 17.49
N GLU A 108 -6.60 -4.95 18.25
CA GLU A 108 -5.55 -5.70 18.96
C GLU A 108 -4.48 -6.20 17.99
N VAL A 109 -4.88 -6.82 16.87
CA VAL A 109 -3.95 -7.37 15.87
C VAL A 109 -3.21 -6.27 15.13
N PHE A 110 -3.86 -5.13 14.87
CA PHE A 110 -3.21 -3.97 14.28
C PHE A 110 -2.07 -3.45 15.17
N GLU A 111 -2.34 -3.26 16.47
CA GLU A 111 -1.32 -2.82 17.44
C GLU A 111 -0.18 -3.83 17.57
N LYS A 112 -0.46 -5.15 17.60
CA LYS A 112 0.57 -6.20 17.63
C LYS A 112 1.48 -6.15 16.40
N GLN A 113 0.92 -5.95 15.21
CA GLN A 113 1.70 -5.89 13.97
C GLN A 113 2.50 -4.57 13.86
N ILE A 114 2.01 -3.45 14.41
CA ILE A 114 2.81 -2.23 14.57
C ILE A 114 4.03 -2.50 15.48
N GLU A 115 3.82 -3.16 16.62
CA GLU A 115 4.91 -3.52 17.51
C GLU A 115 5.90 -4.47 16.84
N LEU A 116 5.41 -5.47 16.09
CA LEU A 116 6.24 -6.37 15.29
C LEU A 116 7.11 -5.60 14.29
N ALA A 117 6.52 -4.69 13.51
CA ALA A 117 7.23 -3.87 12.54
C ALA A 117 8.33 -3.02 13.19
N SER A 118 8.03 -2.45 14.36
CA SER A 118 9.02 -1.70 15.15
C SER A 118 10.21 -2.57 15.58
N LYS A 119 9.96 -3.79 16.07
CA LYS A 119 11.01 -4.75 16.45
C LYS A 119 11.89 -5.16 15.27
N LEU A 120 11.30 -5.23 14.08
CA LEU A 120 11.98 -5.59 12.84
C LEU A 120 12.63 -4.40 12.13
N ASN A 121 12.39 -3.18 12.60
CA ASN A 121 12.80 -1.91 11.97
C ASN A 121 12.31 -1.81 10.51
N LEU A 122 11.06 -2.20 10.28
CA LEU A 122 10.39 -2.14 8.98
C LEU A 122 9.29 -1.06 8.98
N PRO A 123 9.05 -0.39 7.84
CA PRO A 123 7.88 0.48 7.68
C PRO A 123 6.58 -0.33 7.69
N ILE A 124 5.46 0.37 7.83
CA ILE A 124 4.13 -0.23 7.83
C ILE A 124 3.25 0.31 6.70
N VAL A 125 2.48 -0.59 6.07
CA VAL A 125 1.48 -0.27 5.03
C VAL A 125 0.08 -0.50 5.59
N ILE A 126 -0.72 0.57 5.59
CA ILE A 126 -1.97 0.65 6.36
C ILE A 126 -3.20 0.64 5.46
N HIS A 127 -4.09 -0.31 5.73
CA HIS A 127 -5.47 -0.33 5.28
C HIS A 127 -6.38 0.44 6.24
N SER A 128 -7.25 1.28 5.71
CA SER A 128 -8.27 1.96 6.52
C SER A 128 -9.57 2.16 5.74
N ARG A 129 -10.62 1.46 6.13
CA ARG A 129 -11.94 1.59 5.49
C ARG A 129 -13.04 1.75 6.53
N ASP A 130 -13.76 2.89 6.47
CA ASP A 130 -14.78 3.30 7.44
C ASP A 130 -14.30 3.29 8.91
N ALA A 131 -12.96 3.38 9.12
CA ALA A 131 -12.28 3.31 10.40
C ALA A 131 -11.28 4.46 10.62
N HIS A 132 -11.38 5.54 9.86
CA HIS A 132 -10.35 6.59 9.75
C HIS A 132 -9.95 7.19 11.09
N LYS A 133 -10.91 7.39 12.03
CA LYS A 133 -10.61 7.96 13.34
C LYS A 133 -9.81 6.99 14.20
N ASP A 134 -10.26 5.74 14.33
CA ASP A 134 -9.57 4.73 15.16
C ASP A 134 -8.18 4.43 14.58
N THR A 135 -8.08 4.35 13.24
CA THR A 135 -6.78 4.19 12.56
C THR A 135 -5.83 5.33 12.88
N PHE A 136 -6.32 6.59 12.81
CA PHE A 136 -5.49 7.76 13.13
C PHE A 136 -5.05 7.77 14.59
N ASP A 137 -5.96 7.48 15.53
CA ASP A 137 -5.68 7.49 16.96
C ASP A 137 -4.60 6.44 17.29
N ILE A 138 -4.73 5.19 16.80
CA ILE A 138 -3.73 4.12 16.99
C ILE A 138 -2.38 4.51 16.38
N LEU A 139 -2.37 5.04 15.16
CA LEU A 139 -1.11 5.44 14.50
C LEU A 139 -0.45 6.64 15.17
N LYS A 140 -1.22 7.55 15.74
CA LYS A 140 -0.68 8.66 16.53
C LYS A 140 -0.01 8.18 17.80
N GLU A 141 -0.64 7.27 18.54
CA GLU A 141 -0.04 6.63 19.73
C GLU A 141 1.22 5.83 19.36
N ALA A 142 1.16 5.11 18.23
CA ALA A 142 2.32 4.39 17.71
C ALA A 142 3.47 5.33 17.33
N HIS A 143 3.20 6.49 16.75
CA HIS A 143 4.21 7.49 16.41
C HIS A 143 4.87 8.09 17.67
N GLU A 144 4.11 8.31 18.74
CA GLU A 144 4.67 8.76 20.02
C GLU A 144 5.63 7.71 20.62
N LYS A 145 5.34 6.41 20.43
CA LYS A 145 6.16 5.30 20.94
C LYS A 145 7.33 4.95 20.00
N TYR A 146 7.13 5.08 18.69
CA TYR A 146 8.08 4.70 17.62
C TYR A 146 8.24 5.84 16.61
N PRO A 147 8.88 6.97 16.96
CA PRO A 147 8.89 8.19 16.15
C PRO A 147 9.59 8.05 14.79
N ASP A 148 10.50 7.08 14.65
CA ASP A 148 11.25 6.84 13.42
C ASP A 148 10.53 5.87 12.46
N MET A 149 9.40 5.28 12.88
CA MET A 149 8.63 4.35 12.05
C MET A 149 8.00 5.07 10.87
N LYS A 150 8.28 4.62 9.66
CA LYS A 150 7.64 5.12 8.46
C LYS A 150 6.28 4.46 8.26
N VAL A 151 5.28 5.26 7.96
CA VAL A 151 3.88 4.83 7.80
C VAL A 151 3.37 5.26 6.43
N LEU A 152 2.78 4.33 5.70
CA LEU A 152 2.06 4.58 4.45
C LEU A 152 0.58 4.26 4.62
N ILE A 153 -0.28 5.24 4.42
CA ILE A 153 -1.73 5.00 4.30
C ILE A 153 -2.01 4.71 2.83
N HIS A 154 -2.20 3.44 2.49
CA HIS A 154 -2.51 3.04 1.13
C HIS A 154 -3.96 3.34 0.76
N CYS A 155 -4.25 3.42 -0.53
CA CYS A 155 -5.58 3.66 -1.11
C CYS A 155 -6.38 4.75 -0.38
N TYR A 156 -5.69 5.88 -0.11
CA TYR A 156 -6.23 6.92 0.78
C TYR A 156 -7.59 7.43 0.32
N SER A 157 -8.58 7.32 1.19
CA SER A 157 -9.98 7.65 0.90
C SER A 157 -10.64 8.58 1.92
N SER A 158 -9.89 9.02 2.95
CA SER A 158 -10.40 9.95 3.95
C SER A 158 -10.30 11.42 3.51
N SER A 159 -10.70 12.36 4.36
CA SER A 159 -10.78 13.79 4.03
C SER A 159 -9.40 14.46 3.90
N VAL A 160 -9.38 15.66 3.30
CA VAL A 160 -8.20 16.52 3.22
C VAL A 160 -7.73 16.94 4.62
N GLU A 161 -8.66 17.19 5.55
CA GLU A 161 -8.33 17.54 6.93
C GLU A 161 -7.56 16.41 7.62
N MET A 162 -8.02 15.16 7.47
CA MET A 162 -7.34 13.99 8.03
C MET A 162 -5.97 13.80 7.36
N MET A 163 -5.86 14.01 6.04
CA MET A 163 -4.57 13.99 5.34
C MET A 163 -3.59 14.98 5.97
N ARG A 164 -4.03 16.22 6.26
CA ARG A 164 -3.16 17.22 6.89
C ARG A 164 -2.67 16.79 8.28
N GLU A 165 -3.50 16.06 9.04
CA GLU A 165 -3.07 15.52 10.33
C GLU A 165 -1.99 14.42 10.15
N TYR A 166 -2.15 13.51 9.17
CA TYR A 166 -1.10 12.54 8.83
C TYR A 166 0.21 13.21 8.38
N MET A 167 0.11 14.31 7.61
CA MET A 167 1.31 15.06 7.18
C MET A 167 2.08 15.68 8.34
N LYS A 168 1.42 16.09 9.44
CA LYS A 168 2.09 16.58 10.66
C LYS A 168 2.94 15.50 11.34
N LEU A 169 2.56 14.23 11.16
CA LEU A 169 3.29 13.07 11.67
C LEU A 169 4.37 12.57 10.68
N GLY A 170 4.53 13.23 9.52
CA GLY A 170 5.50 12.85 8.50
C GLY A 170 5.15 11.58 7.72
N PHE A 171 3.91 11.11 7.79
CA PHE A 171 3.45 9.91 7.12
C PHE A 171 3.33 10.09 5.61
N TYR A 172 3.28 8.99 4.88
CA TYR A 172 3.06 8.96 3.44
C TYR A 172 1.62 8.56 3.13
N ILE A 173 1.15 8.98 1.96
CA ILE A 173 -0.15 8.62 1.41
C ILE A 173 0.04 8.06 0.02
N ALA A 174 -0.65 6.96 -0.31
CA ALA A 174 -0.73 6.48 -1.68
C ALA A 174 -2.09 6.77 -2.29
N LEU A 175 -2.06 7.14 -3.56
CA LEU A 175 -3.24 7.34 -4.39
C LEU A 175 -3.21 6.38 -5.58
N GLY A 176 -4.33 5.69 -5.78
CA GLY A 176 -4.52 4.72 -6.85
C GLY A 176 -5.61 5.14 -7.85
N GLY A 177 -6.15 4.17 -8.59
CA GLY A 177 -7.11 4.35 -9.67
C GLY A 177 -8.32 5.22 -9.34
N ALA A 178 -8.73 5.28 -8.08
CA ALA A 178 -9.87 6.08 -7.61
C ALA A 178 -9.74 7.58 -7.96
N VAL A 179 -8.53 8.14 -7.99
CA VAL A 179 -8.33 9.55 -8.33
C VAL A 179 -8.80 9.89 -9.74
N THR A 180 -8.80 8.92 -10.66
CA THR A 180 -9.23 9.09 -12.05
C THR A 180 -10.74 9.06 -12.24
N PHE A 181 -11.52 8.62 -11.22
CA PHE A 181 -12.95 8.42 -11.40
C PHE A 181 -13.69 9.76 -11.50
N LYS A 182 -14.68 9.81 -12.40
CA LYS A 182 -15.43 11.04 -12.65
C LYS A 182 -16.05 11.64 -11.38
N ASN A 183 -16.57 10.78 -10.51
CA ASN A 183 -17.31 11.19 -9.31
C ASN A 183 -16.45 11.17 -8.03
N SER A 184 -15.16 10.92 -8.12
CA SER A 184 -14.24 10.96 -6.98
C SER A 184 -13.88 12.40 -6.65
N VAL A 185 -14.56 13.00 -5.68
CA VAL A 185 -14.26 14.37 -5.23
C VAL A 185 -13.06 14.37 -4.29
N THR A 186 -13.17 13.68 -3.16
CA THR A 186 -12.14 13.67 -2.11
C THR A 186 -10.75 13.22 -2.59
N PRO A 187 -10.59 12.10 -3.32
CA PRO A 187 -9.27 11.71 -3.84
C PRO A 187 -8.63 12.79 -4.74
N LYS A 188 -9.43 13.53 -5.51
CA LYS A 188 -8.92 14.62 -6.35
C LYS A 188 -8.52 15.84 -5.54
N GLU A 189 -9.23 16.17 -4.47
CA GLU A 189 -8.86 17.25 -3.56
C GLU A 189 -7.57 16.90 -2.81
N VAL A 190 -7.46 15.68 -2.29
CA VAL A 190 -6.24 15.16 -1.66
C VAL A 190 -5.08 15.21 -2.65
N ALA A 191 -5.28 14.75 -3.89
CA ALA A 191 -4.26 14.77 -4.93
C ALA A 191 -3.71 16.17 -5.23
N LYS A 192 -4.52 17.22 -5.08
CA LYS A 192 -4.09 18.62 -5.27
C LYS A 192 -3.25 19.13 -4.09
N GLU A 193 -3.58 18.71 -2.87
CA GLU A 193 -3.07 19.33 -1.65
C GLU A 193 -1.94 18.55 -0.96
N VAL A 194 -1.92 17.21 -1.08
CA VAL A 194 -0.88 16.40 -0.42
C VAL A 194 0.52 16.85 -0.87
N PRO A 195 1.48 17.05 0.05
CA PRO A 195 2.85 17.37 -0.32
C PRO A 195 3.41 16.30 -1.27
N LEU A 196 3.98 16.73 -2.40
CA LEU A 196 4.42 15.81 -3.44
C LEU A 196 5.55 14.87 -2.94
N ASP A 197 6.30 15.29 -1.92
CA ASP A 197 7.34 14.49 -1.26
C ASP A 197 6.79 13.50 -0.21
N ARG A 198 5.48 13.42 -0.04
CA ARG A 198 4.77 12.47 0.84
C ARG A 198 3.76 11.61 0.08
N LEU A 199 3.75 11.73 -1.25
CA LEU A 199 2.84 10.99 -2.12
C LEU A 199 3.53 9.80 -2.74
N LEU A 200 2.87 8.63 -2.73
CA LEU A 200 3.18 7.45 -3.52
C LEU A 200 2.06 7.19 -4.52
N LEU A 201 2.40 6.45 -5.58
CA LEU A 201 1.44 5.97 -6.58
C LEU A 201 1.29 4.47 -6.47
N GLU A 202 0.07 4.00 -6.65
CA GLU A 202 -0.25 2.58 -6.60
C GLU A 202 -1.34 2.21 -7.61
N THR A 203 -1.53 0.92 -7.80
CA THR A 203 -2.67 0.42 -8.58
C THR A 203 -3.72 -0.26 -7.72
N ASP A 204 -3.32 -0.94 -6.65
CA ASP A 204 -4.16 -1.91 -5.93
C ASP A 204 -4.66 -3.02 -6.88
N SER A 205 -3.84 -3.37 -7.87
CA SER A 205 -4.20 -4.37 -8.88
C SER A 205 -4.31 -5.77 -8.24
N PRO A 206 -5.33 -6.54 -8.62
CA PRO A 206 -6.21 -6.47 -9.81
C PRO A 206 -7.44 -5.58 -9.64
N TYR A 207 -7.56 -4.84 -8.54
CA TYR A 207 -8.73 -4.03 -8.20
C TYR A 207 -8.61 -2.59 -8.73
N MET A 208 -9.65 -1.80 -8.61
CA MET A 208 -9.65 -0.33 -8.76
C MET A 208 -9.09 0.20 -10.09
N ALA A 209 -9.29 -0.53 -11.22
CA ALA A 209 -8.80 -0.11 -12.53
C ALA A 209 -9.14 1.37 -12.83
N PRO A 210 -8.15 2.19 -13.25
CA PRO A 210 -8.34 3.62 -13.52
C PRO A 210 -9.17 3.86 -14.80
N VAL A 211 -9.65 5.08 -14.97
CA VAL A 211 -10.16 5.55 -16.27
C VAL A 211 -8.96 5.67 -17.24
N PRO A 212 -9.06 5.19 -18.49
CA PRO A 212 -10.28 4.72 -19.20
C PRO A 212 -10.56 3.23 -19.07
N LEU A 213 -9.88 2.50 -18.19
CA LEU A 213 -9.92 1.03 -18.13
C LEU A 213 -10.92 0.47 -17.10
N ARG A 214 -11.85 1.29 -16.64
CA ARG A 214 -12.90 0.84 -15.70
C ARG A 214 -13.59 -0.45 -16.16
N GLY A 215 -13.80 -1.38 -15.19
CA GLY A 215 -14.43 -2.67 -15.46
C GLY A 215 -13.49 -3.74 -16.03
N LYS A 216 -12.23 -3.42 -16.33
CA LYS A 216 -11.19 -4.41 -16.65
C LYS A 216 -10.41 -4.80 -15.39
N ARG A 217 -9.66 -5.91 -15.45
CA ARG A 217 -8.64 -6.23 -14.45
C ARG A 217 -7.61 -5.09 -14.44
N ASN A 218 -7.29 -4.58 -13.25
CA ASN A 218 -6.21 -3.61 -13.10
C ASN A 218 -4.85 -4.31 -13.19
N GLU A 219 -3.82 -3.56 -13.59
CA GLU A 219 -2.45 -4.06 -13.78
C GLU A 219 -1.45 -2.98 -13.37
N PRO A 220 -0.24 -3.33 -12.87
CA PRO A 220 0.75 -2.35 -12.41
C PRO A 220 1.09 -1.26 -13.43
N MET A 221 1.10 -1.59 -14.72
CA MET A 221 1.38 -0.60 -15.78
C MET A 221 0.32 0.48 -15.92
N PHE A 222 -0.85 0.32 -15.29
CA PHE A 222 -1.92 1.32 -15.32
C PHE A 222 -1.71 2.43 -14.26
N VAL A 223 -0.69 2.33 -13.40
CA VAL A 223 -0.27 3.42 -12.50
C VAL A 223 0.04 4.71 -13.27
N LYS A 224 0.40 4.63 -14.55
CA LYS A 224 0.60 5.80 -15.42
C LYS A 224 -0.63 6.70 -15.49
N TYR A 225 -1.84 6.13 -15.52
CA TYR A 225 -3.07 6.94 -15.59
C TYR A 225 -3.32 7.68 -14.26
N VAL A 226 -2.86 7.12 -13.16
CA VAL A 226 -2.87 7.80 -11.85
C VAL A 226 -1.91 8.99 -11.87
N ALA A 227 -0.69 8.80 -12.37
CA ALA A 227 0.30 9.87 -12.51
C ALA A 227 -0.19 11.00 -13.42
N GLU A 228 -0.76 10.65 -14.59
CA GLU A 228 -1.32 11.60 -15.58
C GLU A 228 -2.45 12.44 -14.97
N GLU A 229 -3.39 11.81 -14.25
CA GLU A 229 -4.49 12.54 -13.59
C GLU A 229 -3.96 13.48 -12.50
N ILE A 230 -3.04 13.03 -11.65
CA ILE A 230 -2.45 13.87 -10.59
C ILE A 230 -1.69 15.06 -11.19
N ALA A 231 -0.91 14.83 -12.24
CA ALA A 231 -0.20 15.90 -12.96
C ALA A 231 -1.19 16.95 -13.52
N SER A 232 -2.26 16.48 -14.16
CA SER A 232 -3.33 17.33 -14.68
C SER A 232 -4.02 18.15 -13.58
N LEU A 233 -4.36 17.51 -12.44
CA LEU A 233 -5.01 18.17 -11.30
C LEU A 233 -4.13 19.24 -10.66
N ARG A 234 -2.80 19.07 -10.68
CA ARG A 234 -1.83 20.00 -10.13
C ARG A 234 -1.31 21.03 -11.13
N GLY A 235 -1.55 20.83 -12.42
CA GLY A 235 -1.00 21.69 -13.48
C GLY A 235 0.53 21.62 -13.58
N ILE A 236 1.13 20.46 -13.31
CA ILE A 236 2.57 20.18 -13.39
C ILE A 236 2.85 19.08 -14.43
N ASN A 237 4.14 18.87 -14.74
CA ASN A 237 4.52 17.85 -15.69
C ASN A 237 4.36 16.44 -15.09
N VAL A 238 3.94 15.46 -15.90
CA VAL A 238 3.76 14.08 -15.44
C VAL A 238 5.09 13.43 -15.04
N GLU A 239 6.18 13.76 -15.70
CA GLU A 239 7.52 13.31 -15.34
C GLU A 239 7.92 13.78 -13.92
N GLU A 240 7.54 14.99 -13.53
CA GLU A 240 7.79 15.50 -12.17
C GLU A 240 7.04 14.66 -11.13
N VAL A 241 5.78 14.29 -11.40
CA VAL A 241 5.02 13.40 -10.51
C VAL A 241 5.70 12.03 -10.42
N ILE A 242 6.05 11.44 -11.57
CA ILE A 242 6.69 10.12 -11.64
C ILE A 242 8.02 10.10 -10.88
N ASP A 243 8.89 11.07 -11.12
CA ASP A 243 10.22 11.13 -10.50
C ASP A 243 10.12 11.29 -8.98
N LYS A 244 9.26 12.22 -8.52
CA LYS A 244 9.08 12.47 -7.09
C LYS A 244 8.47 11.27 -6.37
N THR A 245 7.39 10.71 -6.91
CA THR A 245 6.71 9.57 -6.26
C THR A 245 7.56 8.30 -6.31
N SER A 246 8.30 8.06 -7.38
CA SER A 246 9.26 6.93 -7.45
C SER A 246 10.39 7.08 -6.43
N LYS A 247 10.92 8.30 -6.25
CA LYS A 247 11.90 8.58 -5.21
C LYS A 247 11.32 8.36 -3.81
N ASN A 248 10.11 8.87 -3.56
CA ASN A 248 9.43 8.69 -2.27
C ASN A 248 9.20 7.21 -1.95
N THR A 249 8.82 6.41 -2.97
CA THR A 249 8.59 4.97 -2.79
C THR A 249 9.90 4.26 -2.39
N LYS A 250 11.01 4.56 -3.07
CA LYS A 250 12.32 4.02 -2.70
C LYS A 250 12.74 4.45 -1.29
N GLU A 251 12.55 5.72 -0.95
CA GLU A 251 12.86 6.24 0.38
C GLU A 251 11.99 5.61 1.46
N PHE A 252 10.69 5.44 1.20
CA PHE A 252 9.74 4.81 2.14
C PHE A 252 10.16 3.37 2.45
N TYR A 253 10.37 2.55 1.42
CA TYR A 253 10.72 1.14 1.57
C TYR A 253 12.20 0.87 1.85
N GLY A 254 13.08 1.86 1.69
CA GLY A 254 14.52 1.72 1.97
C GLY A 254 15.31 0.94 0.91
N ILE A 255 14.93 1.08 -0.37
CA ILE A 255 15.57 0.41 -1.51
C ILE A 255 16.31 1.36 -2.44
#